data_8403dd08d05857d91eb92f36a2b4c3e8
#
_entry.id   8403dd08d05857d91eb92f36a2b4c3e8
#
_cell.length_a   1.000
_cell.length_b   1.000
_cell.length_c   1.000
_cell.angle_alpha   90.00
_cell.angle_beta   90.00
_cell.angle_gamma   90.00
#
_symmetry.space_group_name_H-M   'P 1'
#
loop_
_entity.id
_entity.type
_entity.pdbx_description
1 polymer ?
#
loop_
_entity_poly.entity_id
_entity_poly.type
_entity_poly.pdbx_seq_one_letter_code
_entity_poly.pdbx_strand_id
1 'polypeptide(L)'
;MVEYRKVILCVAAALCAGLLSFAQEKGIVYHDASAFPVFGKCVEETSARYQRLPEEFKGVVRDPLWSLGRNSAGLYIRFRSNSTRISARWRSMVPEHYMPHITDVGDSGLDLYILTEDDGWRFAGSGFDWGGRGKEVKTKTMVANMTPQMREYMLYLSLYNGVDKLEIGIDEGAVIEAPAVDSPRSDRPVVMYGTSILQGGCASRPGMAFTAILGRRLDREVINLGFSGNARLDYEIAEYITKVRNPALVVLDYVPNSSAKLINEKGERFFRIIRDAFPDVPVILVEDPTFPHTIFDQRMLEEVTSKNEAQRALYKKLKKDGEKRLYYVSTEGLIGDDGEATVDGVHFTDLGMMRYVDKMLPVMRKALR
;
A
#
# COMPACT_ATOMS: atom_id res chain seq x y z
N MET A 1 -54.08 16.83 30.50
CA MET A 1 -53.00 17.83 30.47
C MET A 1 -51.60 17.25 30.80
N VAL A 2 -51.48 16.08 31.39
CA VAL A 2 -50.19 15.48 31.80
C VAL A 2 -49.57 14.69 30.63
N GLU A 3 -50.33 14.09 29.73
CA GLU A 3 -49.81 13.33 28.60
C GLU A 3 -49.21 14.17 27.48
N TYR A 4 -49.75 15.35 27.20
CA TYR A 4 -49.23 16.27 26.18
C TYR A 4 -47.83 16.84 26.55
N ARG A 5 -47.50 16.96 27.82
CA ARG A 5 -46.18 17.42 28.26
C ARG A 5 -45.08 16.37 28.08
N LYS A 6 -45.42 15.07 28.19
CA LYS A 6 -44.45 13.97 27.94
C LYS A 6 -44.12 13.82 26.42
N VAL A 7 -45.08 14.02 25.54
CA VAL A 7 -44.84 13.96 24.09
C VAL A 7 -43.97 15.13 23.62
N ILE A 8 -44.19 16.33 24.14
CA ILE A 8 -43.42 17.51 23.80
C ILE A 8 -41.95 17.38 24.32
N LEU A 9 -41.73 16.78 25.51
CA LEU A 9 -40.38 16.52 26.02
C LEU A 9 -39.63 15.46 25.19
N CYS A 10 -40.32 14.41 24.69
CA CYS A 10 -39.71 13.39 23.84
C CYS A 10 -39.37 13.91 22.42
N VAL A 11 -40.19 14.79 21.89
CA VAL A 11 -39.92 15.42 20.58
C VAL A 11 -38.79 16.45 20.66
N ALA A 12 -38.70 17.20 21.76
CA ALA A 12 -37.60 18.11 22.01
C ALA A 12 -36.25 17.35 22.25
N ALA A 13 -36.30 16.20 22.93
CA ALA A 13 -35.13 15.36 23.13
C ALA A 13 -34.68 14.67 21.79
N ALA A 14 -35.61 14.29 20.95
CA ALA A 14 -35.29 13.73 19.61
C ALA A 14 -34.75 14.80 18.63
N LEU A 15 -35.22 16.04 18.71
CA LEU A 15 -34.68 17.18 17.96
C LEU A 15 -33.30 17.63 18.48
N CYS A 16 -33.00 17.48 19.78
CA CYS A 16 -31.66 17.71 20.31
C CYS A 16 -30.69 16.56 19.99
N ALA A 17 -31.15 15.31 19.84
CA ALA A 17 -30.31 14.18 19.42
C ALA A 17 -29.91 14.25 17.94
N GLY A 18 -30.68 14.93 17.10
CA GLY A 18 -30.35 15.18 15.69
C GLY A 18 -29.28 16.26 15.47
N LEU A 19 -28.86 16.97 16.53
CA LEU A 19 -27.82 18.01 16.50
C LEU A 19 -26.51 17.54 17.17
N LEU A 20 -26.35 16.25 17.45
CA LEU A 20 -25.06 15.64 17.82
C LEU A 20 -24.23 15.32 16.57
N SER A 21 -24.17 16.29 15.65
CA SER A 21 -23.26 16.25 14.53
C SER A 21 -21.96 16.92 14.93
N PHE A 22 -20.88 16.18 14.81
CA PHE A 22 -19.54 16.74 14.69
C PHE A 22 -19.21 17.80 15.76
N ALA A 23 -18.84 17.35 16.97
CA ALA A 23 -17.97 18.17 17.80
C ALA A 23 -16.71 18.43 16.98
N GLN A 24 -16.71 19.55 16.24
CA GLN A 24 -15.52 20.09 15.63
C GLN A 24 -14.55 20.27 16.79
N GLU A 25 -13.45 19.53 16.82
CA GLU A 25 -12.42 19.73 17.84
C GLU A 25 -12.04 21.20 17.76
N LYS A 26 -12.27 21.95 18.85
CA LYS A 26 -12.08 23.41 18.87
C LYS A 26 -10.68 23.75 18.34
N GLY A 27 -10.62 24.65 17.37
CA GLY A 27 -9.38 25.13 16.80
C GLY A 27 -8.74 24.23 15.75
N ILE A 28 -9.48 23.28 15.12
CA ILE A 28 -9.03 22.53 13.95
C ILE A 28 -9.79 22.97 12.70
N VAL A 29 -9.05 23.29 11.64
CA VAL A 29 -9.56 23.56 10.30
C VAL A 29 -9.19 22.39 9.40
N TYR A 30 -10.19 21.82 8.70
CA TYR A 30 -10.01 20.71 7.77
C TYR A 30 -9.89 21.21 6.33
N HIS A 31 -8.83 20.79 5.64
CA HIS A 31 -8.53 21.09 4.25
C HIS A 31 -8.72 19.85 3.40
N ASP A 32 -9.38 19.99 2.26
CA ASP A 32 -9.54 18.90 1.31
C ASP A 32 -8.16 18.43 0.79
N ALA A 33 -7.84 17.16 0.98
CA ALA A 33 -6.58 16.58 0.55
C ALA A 33 -6.45 16.49 -0.97
N SER A 34 -7.50 16.81 -1.74
CA SER A 34 -7.43 16.93 -3.20
C SER A 34 -6.50 18.06 -3.67
N ALA A 35 -6.20 19.02 -2.81
CA ALA A 35 -5.22 20.08 -3.08
C ALA A 35 -3.76 19.60 -3.11
N PHE A 36 -3.47 18.37 -2.66
CA PHE A 36 -2.11 17.85 -2.54
C PHE A 36 -1.86 16.70 -3.52
N PRO A 37 -0.61 16.50 -3.99
CA PRO A 37 -0.29 15.41 -4.92
C PRO A 37 -0.48 14.04 -4.28
N VAL A 38 -0.97 13.08 -5.09
CA VAL A 38 -1.04 11.65 -4.75
C VAL A 38 0.11 10.93 -5.43
N PHE A 39 0.85 10.15 -4.67
CA PHE A 39 1.96 9.31 -5.13
C PHE A 39 1.60 7.82 -5.07
N GLY A 40 2.39 6.99 -5.76
CA GLY A 40 2.20 5.54 -5.81
C GLY A 40 1.31 5.07 -6.96
N LYS A 41 1.00 5.91 -7.94
CA LYS A 41 0.20 5.58 -9.12
C LYS A 41 1.06 5.29 -10.36
N CYS A 42 0.61 4.35 -11.21
CA CYS A 42 1.21 4.16 -12.53
C CYS A 42 0.91 5.31 -13.50
N VAL A 43 -0.30 5.88 -13.42
CA VAL A 43 -0.78 7.00 -14.22
C VAL A 43 -1.55 7.96 -13.30
N GLU A 44 -1.62 9.22 -13.66
CA GLU A 44 -2.32 10.23 -12.85
C GLU A 44 -3.83 9.97 -12.79
N GLU A 45 -4.43 9.69 -13.95
CA GLU A 45 -5.86 9.43 -14.06
C GLU A 45 -6.19 7.97 -13.78
N THR A 46 -6.90 7.74 -12.69
CA THR A 46 -7.43 6.43 -12.27
C THR A 46 -8.94 6.56 -12.04
N SER A 47 -9.64 5.42 -11.88
CA SER A 47 -11.11 5.36 -11.72
C SER A 47 -11.65 6.27 -10.60
N ALA A 48 -10.86 6.52 -9.56
CA ALA A 48 -11.07 7.59 -8.59
C ALA A 48 -9.70 8.02 -8.02
N ARG A 49 -9.67 9.18 -7.37
CA ARG A 49 -8.44 9.83 -6.92
C ARG A 49 -7.50 8.93 -6.12
N TYR A 50 -8.05 8.11 -5.24
CA TYR A 50 -7.28 7.23 -4.34
C TYR A 50 -7.41 5.75 -4.72
N GLN A 51 -7.62 5.46 -6.02
CA GLN A 51 -7.63 4.12 -6.59
C GLN A 51 -6.42 3.91 -7.50
N ARG A 52 -6.07 2.63 -7.77
CA ARG A 52 -4.82 2.27 -8.45
C ARG A 52 -4.99 1.98 -9.94
N LEU A 53 -6.18 1.60 -10.39
CA LEU A 53 -6.45 1.28 -11.79
C LEU A 53 -7.35 2.32 -12.47
N PRO A 54 -7.13 2.64 -13.75
CA PRO A 54 -8.03 3.46 -14.56
C PRO A 54 -9.39 2.78 -14.80
N GLU A 55 -10.45 3.56 -15.05
CA GLU A 55 -11.80 3.04 -15.31
C GLU A 55 -11.88 2.13 -16.55
N GLU A 56 -10.99 2.34 -17.54
CA GLU A 56 -10.89 1.52 -18.75
C GLU A 56 -10.58 0.05 -18.47
N PHE A 57 -10.06 -0.30 -17.27
CA PHE A 57 -9.80 -1.68 -16.86
C PHE A 57 -11.05 -2.43 -16.41
N LYS A 58 -12.15 -1.71 -16.13
CA LYS A 58 -13.43 -2.31 -15.75
C LYS A 58 -14.01 -3.15 -16.87
N GLY A 59 -14.23 -4.43 -16.60
CA GLY A 59 -14.69 -5.39 -17.60
C GLY A 59 -13.62 -5.87 -18.59
N VAL A 60 -12.38 -5.35 -18.50
CA VAL A 60 -11.23 -5.81 -19.29
C VAL A 60 -10.40 -6.79 -18.49
N VAL A 61 -10.02 -6.43 -17.27
CA VAL A 61 -9.37 -7.36 -16.34
C VAL A 61 -10.41 -8.19 -15.59
N ARG A 62 -9.97 -9.27 -14.96
CA ARG A 62 -10.83 -10.10 -14.11
C ARG A 62 -11.48 -9.28 -12.98
N ASP A 63 -12.75 -9.52 -12.68
CA ASP A 63 -13.50 -8.78 -11.66
C ASP A 63 -12.80 -8.68 -10.29
N PRO A 64 -12.18 -9.77 -9.74
CA PRO A 64 -11.44 -9.66 -8.48
C PRO A 64 -10.24 -8.71 -8.58
N LEU A 65 -9.54 -8.70 -9.72
CA LEU A 65 -8.39 -7.80 -9.94
C LEU A 65 -8.86 -6.34 -10.03
N TRP A 66 -9.95 -6.08 -10.75
CA TRP A 66 -10.59 -4.76 -10.78
C TRP A 66 -10.99 -4.30 -9.39
N SER A 67 -11.68 -5.15 -8.62
CA SER A 67 -12.11 -4.83 -7.25
C SER A 67 -10.93 -4.47 -6.35
N LEU A 68 -9.84 -5.24 -6.39
CA LEU A 68 -8.62 -4.98 -5.64
C LEU A 68 -7.89 -3.71 -6.12
N GLY A 69 -7.98 -3.38 -7.41
CA GLY A 69 -7.46 -2.14 -7.98
C GLY A 69 -8.07 -0.87 -7.38
N ARG A 70 -9.24 -0.99 -6.76
CA ARG A 70 -9.92 0.10 -6.06
C ARG A 70 -9.43 0.32 -4.63
N ASN A 71 -8.65 -0.59 -4.05
CA ASN A 71 -7.97 -0.37 -2.79
C ASN A 71 -6.86 0.67 -2.94
N SER A 72 -6.57 1.41 -1.87
CA SER A 72 -5.58 2.49 -1.87
C SER A 72 -4.16 2.03 -1.50
N ALA A 73 -3.86 0.72 -1.56
CA ALA A 73 -2.58 0.14 -1.18
C ALA A 73 -1.39 0.82 -1.86
N GLY A 74 -0.42 1.27 -1.06
CA GLY A 74 0.78 1.94 -1.54
C GLY A 74 0.59 3.40 -1.96
N LEU A 75 -0.65 3.90 -2.02
CA LEU A 75 -0.90 5.32 -2.27
C LEU A 75 -0.63 6.15 -1.03
N TYR A 76 -0.08 7.34 -1.23
CA TYR A 76 0.14 8.32 -0.18
C TYR A 76 0.03 9.74 -0.72
N ILE A 77 -0.25 10.68 0.17
CA ILE A 77 -0.19 12.12 -0.14
C ILE A 77 0.98 12.75 0.63
N ARG A 78 1.51 13.85 0.09
CA ARG A 78 2.54 14.65 0.73
C ARG A 78 2.09 16.10 0.82
N PHE A 79 2.39 16.71 1.95
CA PHE A 79 2.12 18.11 2.26
C PHE A 79 3.12 18.62 3.28
N ARG A 80 3.16 19.94 3.50
CA ARG A 80 3.90 20.54 4.61
C ARG A 80 3.01 21.46 5.43
N SER A 81 3.32 21.61 6.71
CA SER A 81 2.57 22.46 7.63
C SER A 81 3.42 22.85 8.82
N ASN A 82 3.10 24.02 9.41
CA ASN A 82 3.68 24.49 10.67
C ASN A 82 2.76 24.25 11.88
N SER A 83 1.69 23.48 11.69
CA SER A 83 0.73 23.15 12.75
C SER A 83 1.38 22.38 13.89
N THR A 84 0.89 22.60 15.12
CA THR A 84 1.32 21.86 16.31
C THR A 84 0.66 20.49 16.43
N ARG A 85 -0.36 20.23 15.61
CA ARG A 85 -1.03 18.93 15.47
C ARG A 85 -1.44 18.68 14.02
N ILE A 86 -1.54 17.40 13.69
CA ILE A 86 -2.10 16.94 12.41
C ILE A 86 -3.21 15.95 12.72
N SER A 87 -4.39 16.21 12.16
CA SER A 87 -5.54 15.33 12.19
C SER A 87 -5.89 14.88 10.78
N ALA A 88 -6.59 13.76 10.66
CA ALA A 88 -7.18 13.32 9.42
C ALA A 88 -8.67 13.04 9.61
N ARG A 89 -9.46 13.35 8.58
CA ARG A 89 -10.86 12.96 8.46
C ARG A 89 -11.03 12.28 7.11
N TRP A 90 -11.51 11.03 7.10
CA TRP A 90 -11.61 10.26 5.87
C TRP A 90 -12.85 9.38 5.82
N ARG A 91 -13.26 9.06 4.60
CA ARG A 91 -14.31 8.09 4.29
C ARG A 91 -13.70 6.90 3.56
N SER A 92 -13.95 5.70 4.08
CA SER A 92 -13.60 4.45 3.39
C SER A 92 -14.70 4.08 2.39
N MET A 93 -14.33 3.46 1.28
CA MET A 93 -15.30 3.00 0.27
C MET A 93 -16.28 1.97 0.83
N VAL A 94 -15.81 1.09 1.72
CA VAL A 94 -16.62 0.06 2.38
C VAL A 94 -16.51 0.28 3.89
N PRO A 95 -17.51 0.93 4.53
CA PRO A 95 -17.42 1.30 5.95
C PRO A 95 -17.22 0.10 6.90
N GLU A 96 -17.84 -1.05 6.59
CA GLU A 96 -17.80 -2.27 7.39
C GLU A 96 -16.79 -3.31 6.87
N HIS A 97 -15.82 -2.90 6.02
CA HIS A 97 -14.79 -3.82 5.53
C HIS A 97 -14.02 -4.46 6.69
N TYR A 98 -13.84 -5.77 6.60
CA TYR A 98 -13.21 -6.55 7.65
C TYR A 98 -12.50 -7.78 7.11
N MET A 99 -11.27 -7.96 7.56
CA MET A 99 -10.49 -9.18 7.38
C MET A 99 -9.96 -9.66 8.74
N PRO A 100 -10.27 -10.88 9.20
CA PRO A 100 -10.02 -11.31 10.58
C PRO A 100 -8.54 -11.37 10.98
N HIS A 101 -7.64 -11.45 10.01
CA HIS A 101 -6.19 -11.54 10.19
C HIS A 101 -5.45 -10.22 9.94
N ILE A 102 -6.16 -9.14 9.56
CA ILE A 102 -5.58 -7.82 9.32
C ILE A 102 -6.09 -6.84 10.39
N THR A 103 -5.20 -6.01 10.93
CA THR A 103 -5.61 -4.95 11.86
C THR A 103 -6.51 -3.94 11.16
N ASP A 104 -7.45 -3.31 11.89
CA ASP A 104 -8.28 -2.24 11.34
C ASP A 104 -7.44 -1.07 10.82
N VAL A 105 -6.27 -0.83 11.42
CA VAL A 105 -5.33 0.21 10.95
C VAL A 105 -4.72 -0.17 9.60
N GLY A 106 -4.27 -1.41 9.43
CA GLY A 106 -3.74 -1.90 8.15
C GLY A 106 -4.81 -1.95 7.07
N ASP A 107 -5.99 -2.48 7.41
CA ASP A 107 -7.11 -2.65 6.49
C ASP A 107 -7.66 -1.31 5.99
N SER A 108 -8.09 -0.44 6.89
CA SER A 108 -8.90 0.77 6.62
C SER A 108 -8.36 2.05 7.24
N GLY A 109 -7.18 2.01 7.86
CA GLY A 109 -6.56 3.15 8.52
C GLY A 109 -5.60 3.94 7.64
N LEU A 110 -4.96 4.92 8.26
CA LEU A 110 -3.97 5.81 7.66
C LEU A 110 -2.69 5.83 8.51
N ASP A 111 -1.55 6.16 7.90
CA ASP A 111 -0.27 6.30 8.61
C ASP A 111 0.41 7.61 8.29
N LEU A 112 0.73 8.39 9.31
CA LEU A 112 1.43 9.65 9.19
C LEU A 112 2.92 9.49 9.49
N TYR A 113 3.74 10.03 8.60
CA TYR A 113 5.18 10.15 8.75
C TYR A 113 5.59 11.61 8.64
N ILE A 114 6.65 11.98 9.36
CA ILE A 114 7.29 13.30 9.34
C ILE A 114 8.72 13.13 8.85
N LEU A 115 9.16 13.97 7.92
CA LEU A 115 10.55 14.04 7.50
C LEU A 115 11.36 14.77 8.56
N THR A 116 12.41 14.13 9.06
CA THR A 116 13.36 14.70 10.00
C THR A 116 14.71 14.99 9.31
N GLU A 117 15.50 15.88 9.86
CA GLU A 117 16.79 16.27 9.28
C GLU A 117 17.81 15.10 9.28
N ASP A 118 17.89 14.38 10.38
CA ASP A 118 18.94 13.37 10.59
C ASP A 118 18.53 11.93 10.24
N ASP A 119 17.24 11.60 10.41
CA ASP A 119 16.76 10.21 10.41
C ASP A 119 15.83 9.85 9.25
N GLY A 120 15.55 10.79 8.33
CA GLY A 120 14.60 10.63 7.24
C GLY A 120 13.15 10.55 7.73
N TRP A 121 12.32 9.74 7.07
CA TRP A 121 10.89 9.63 7.38
C TRP A 121 10.63 8.83 8.66
N ARG A 122 10.11 9.51 9.69
CA ARG A 122 9.76 8.93 10.99
C ARG A 122 8.25 8.81 11.16
N PHE A 123 7.81 7.66 11.68
CA PHE A 123 6.41 7.43 12.03
C PHE A 123 5.97 8.39 13.14
N ALA A 124 4.83 9.06 12.92
CA ALA A 124 4.28 10.04 13.85
C ALA A 124 2.96 9.59 14.48
N GLY A 125 2.14 8.82 13.75
CA GLY A 125 0.88 8.31 14.29
C GLY A 125 0.01 7.66 13.22
N SER A 126 -0.99 6.89 13.67
CA SER A 126 -1.95 6.21 12.81
C SER A 126 -3.34 6.81 12.93
N GLY A 127 -4.04 6.87 11.80
CA GLY A 127 -5.46 7.19 11.72
C GLY A 127 -6.30 5.92 11.81
N PHE A 128 -7.04 5.77 12.90
CA PHE A 128 -8.04 4.71 13.10
C PHE A 128 -9.13 5.22 14.05
N ASP A 129 -10.28 4.56 14.07
CA ASP A 129 -11.40 4.96 14.92
C ASP A 129 -11.70 3.89 15.97
N TRP A 130 -11.58 4.24 17.24
CA TRP A 130 -11.96 3.39 18.39
C TRP A 130 -13.47 3.07 18.44
N GLY A 131 -14.32 3.88 17.79
CA GLY A 131 -15.76 3.66 17.69
C GLY A 131 -16.17 2.47 16.83
N GLY A 132 -15.16 1.77 16.27
CA GLY A 132 -15.37 0.54 15.53
C GLY A 132 -15.70 0.75 14.05
N ARG A 133 -16.02 -0.37 13.42
CA ARG A 133 -16.41 -0.46 12.02
C ARG A 133 -17.78 0.15 11.78
N GLY A 134 -18.10 0.45 10.53
CA GLY A 134 -19.41 0.94 10.14
C GLY A 134 -19.56 2.46 10.14
N LYS A 135 -18.61 3.21 10.70
CA LYS A 135 -18.61 4.67 10.56
C LYS A 135 -18.28 5.07 9.14
N GLU A 136 -19.19 5.82 8.54
CA GLU A 136 -18.98 6.37 7.19
C GLU A 136 -17.81 7.34 7.16
N VAL A 137 -17.70 8.23 8.14
CA VAL A 137 -16.61 9.19 8.29
C VAL A 137 -15.85 8.94 9.58
N LYS A 138 -14.55 8.75 9.44
CA LYS A 138 -13.59 8.56 10.54
C LYS A 138 -12.81 9.85 10.75
N THR A 139 -12.50 10.16 12.02
CA THR A 139 -11.70 11.34 12.37
C THR A 139 -10.71 10.97 13.45
N LYS A 140 -9.44 11.40 13.30
CA LYS A 140 -8.38 11.13 14.26
C LYS A 140 -7.32 12.22 14.25
N THR A 141 -6.98 12.74 15.45
CA THR A 141 -5.71 13.46 15.63
C THR A 141 -4.59 12.43 15.68
N MET A 142 -3.68 12.50 14.72
CA MET A 142 -2.59 11.53 14.52
C MET A 142 -1.34 11.91 15.31
N VAL A 143 -1.06 13.20 15.41
CA VAL A 143 0.03 13.76 16.23
C VAL A 143 -0.38 15.12 16.77
N ALA A 144 0.07 15.45 17.99
CA ALA A 144 -0.21 16.73 18.64
C ALA A 144 0.98 17.16 19.52
N ASN A 145 0.88 18.39 20.06
CA ASN A 145 1.89 18.98 20.96
C ASN A 145 3.27 19.15 20.31
N MET A 146 3.32 19.33 18.99
CA MET A 146 4.55 19.66 18.29
C MET A 146 4.91 21.16 18.47
N THR A 147 6.17 21.49 18.28
CA THR A 147 6.57 22.90 18.12
C THR A 147 6.04 23.47 16.82
N PRO A 148 5.64 24.76 16.76
CA PRO A 148 5.11 25.38 15.54
C PRO A 148 6.25 25.70 14.55
N GLN A 149 6.64 24.69 13.76
CA GLN A 149 7.65 24.86 12.70
C GLN A 149 7.21 24.10 11.45
N MET A 150 7.61 24.58 10.27
CA MET A 150 7.29 23.96 9.01
C MET A 150 7.95 22.57 8.90
N ARG A 151 7.16 21.54 8.61
CA ARG A 151 7.58 20.13 8.44
C ARG A 151 6.95 19.53 7.22
N GLU A 152 7.66 18.60 6.59
CA GLU A 152 7.14 17.75 5.52
C GLU A 152 6.45 16.51 6.12
N TYR A 153 5.30 16.20 5.58
CA TYR A 153 4.45 15.07 6.00
C TYR A 153 4.19 14.13 4.83
N MET A 154 4.10 12.85 5.12
CA MET A 154 3.67 11.79 4.21
C MET A 154 2.57 10.99 4.90
N LEU A 155 1.40 10.91 4.27
CA LEU A 155 0.23 10.20 4.78
C LEU A 155 -0.09 9.03 3.88
N TYR A 156 0.24 7.80 4.31
CA TYR A 156 -0.11 6.56 3.62
C TYR A 156 -1.59 6.23 3.81
N LEU A 157 -2.19 5.71 2.74
CA LEU A 157 -3.60 5.31 2.69
C LEU A 157 -3.77 3.82 2.98
N SER A 158 -5.02 3.41 3.18
CA SER A 158 -5.46 2.05 3.54
C SER A 158 -4.94 0.97 2.58
N LEU A 159 -4.62 -0.23 3.10
CA LEU A 159 -4.08 -1.31 2.28
C LEU A 159 -5.15 -2.18 1.61
N TYR A 160 -6.26 -2.48 2.30
CA TYR A 160 -7.30 -3.40 1.79
C TYR A 160 -8.66 -2.73 1.58
N ASN A 161 -8.82 -1.47 1.96
CA ASN A 161 -9.98 -0.65 1.64
C ASN A 161 -9.57 0.52 0.72
N GLY A 162 -10.50 1.05 -0.04
CA GLY A 162 -10.31 2.30 -0.76
C GLY A 162 -10.63 3.50 0.13
N VAL A 163 -9.87 4.57 0.00
CA VAL A 163 -10.24 5.88 0.52
C VAL A 163 -11.08 6.60 -0.53
N ASP A 164 -12.24 7.13 -0.14
CA ASP A 164 -13.13 7.85 -1.05
C ASP A 164 -13.00 9.38 -0.85
N LYS A 165 -12.94 9.83 0.40
CA LYS A 165 -12.73 11.24 0.76
C LYS A 165 -11.66 11.35 1.85
N LEU A 166 -10.82 12.38 1.75
CA LEU A 166 -9.75 12.65 2.71
C LEU A 166 -9.60 14.15 2.93
N GLU A 167 -9.52 14.54 4.18
CA GLU A 167 -9.27 15.91 4.63
C GLU A 167 -8.17 15.90 5.69
N ILE A 168 -7.30 16.89 5.66
CA ILE A 168 -6.23 17.10 6.65
C ILE A 168 -6.64 18.23 7.57
N GLY A 169 -6.66 17.95 8.87
CA GLY A 169 -6.95 18.93 9.92
C GLY A 169 -5.66 19.48 10.52
N ILE A 170 -5.58 20.80 10.57
CA ILE A 170 -4.49 21.57 11.18
C ILE A 170 -5.04 22.58 12.19
N ASP A 171 -4.20 23.16 13.03
CA ASP A 171 -4.60 24.24 13.93
C ASP A 171 -5.11 25.45 13.15
N GLU A 172 -6.13 26.12 13.68
CA GLU A 172 -6.60 27.39 13.15
C GLU A 172 -5.47 28.41 13.10
N GLY A 173 -5.26 29.04 11.95
CA GLY A 173 -4.17 29.97 11.71
C GLY A 173 -2.83 29.34 11.33
N ALA A 174 -2.69 28.01 11.39
CA ALA A 174 -1.54 27.34 10.82
C ALA A 174 -1.60 27.30 9.29
N VAL A 175 -0.43 27.11 8.66
CA VAL A 175 -0.29 27.03 7.21
C VAL A 175 -0.21 25.57 6.80
N ILE A 176 -0.86 25.20 5.68
CA ILE A 176 -0.69 23.93 4.99
C ILE A 176 -0.45 24.19 3.51
N GLU A 177 0.55 23.55 2.94
CA GLU A 177 1.02 23.78 1.57
C GLU A 177 1.39 22.46 0.88
N ALA A 178 1.61 22.51 -0.45
CA ALA A 178 2.21 21.44 -1.20
C ALA A 178 3.62 21.10 -0.67
N PRO A 179 4.11 19.84 -0.84
CA PRO A 179 5.45 19.46 -0.40
C PRO A 179 6.51 20.30 -1.12
N ALA A 180 7.60 20.65 -0.42
CA ALA A 180 8.71 21.39 -0.99
C ALA A 180 9.97 20.53 -1.21
N VAL A 181 10.03 19.35 -0.58
CA VAL A 181 11.17 18.42 -0.69
C VAL A 181 10.76 17.24 -1.59
N ASP A 182 11.59 16.87 -2.56
CA ASP A 182 11.38 15.66 -3.38
C ASP A 182 11.98 14.43 -2.70
N SER A 183 11.34 14.00 -1.61
CA SER A 183 11.66 12.79 -0.85
C SER A 183 10.35 12.11 -0.38
N PRO A 184 10.14 10.80 -0.68
CA PRO A 184 10.87 9.99 -1.63
C PRO A 184 10.79 10.56 -3.06
N ARG A 185 11.90 10.45 -3.81
CA ARG A 185 11.99 10.98 -5.19
C ARG A 185 11.01 10.28 -6.11
N SER A 186 10.28 11.07 -6.89
CA SER A 186 9.23 10.59 -7.78
C SER A 186 9.59 10.57 -9.27
N ASP A 187 10.72 11.16 -9.65
CA ASP A 187 11.18 11.28 -11.04
C ASP A 187 11.45 9.92 -11.72
N ARG A 188 11.82 8.91 -10.93
CA ARG A 188 12.13 7.55 -11.37
C ARG A 188 11.62 6.52 -10.35
N PRO A 189 10.32 6.18 -10.40
CA PRO A 189 9.72 5.28 -9.41
C PRO A 189 10.19 3.83 -9.56
N VAL A 190 10.05 3.05 -8.49
CA VAL A 190 10.14 1.59 -8.51
C VAL A 190 8.74 1.03 -8.69
N VAL A 191 8.52 0.18 -9.68
CA VAL A 191 7.25 -0.51 -9.89
C VAL A 191 7.34 -1.92 -9.31
N MET A 192 6.40 -2.29 -8.45
CA MET A 192 6.35 -3.62 -7.85
C MET A 192 5.00 -4.28 -8.14
N TYR A 193 5.02 -5.43 -8.81
CA TYR A 193 3.85 -6.24 -9.11
C TYR A 193 3.89 -7.53 -8.30
N GLY A 194 2.78 -7.85 -7.60
CA GLY A 194 2.74 -9.05 -6.77
C GLY A 194 1.39 -9.31 -6.09
N THR A 195 1.46 -10.06 -5.01
CA THR A 195 0.35 -10.74 -4.35
C THR A 195 -0.25 -9.93 -3.19
N SER A 196 -1.01 -10.60 -2.31
CA SER A 196 -1.47 -10.06 -1.02
C SER A 196 -0.31 -9.58 -0.14
N ILE A 197 0.81 -10.29 -0.17
CA ILE A 197 2.02 -9.94 0.59
C ILE A 197 2.55 -8.57 0.12
N LEU A 198 2.64 -8.37 -1.20
CA LEU A 198 3.05 -7.10 -1.79
C LEU A 198 2.01 -5.99 -1.57
N GLN A 199 0.71 -6.31 -1.63
CA GLN A 199 -0.35 -5.35 -1.29
C GLN A 199 -0.19 -4.82 0.13
N GLY A 200 0.38 -5.61 1.03
CA GLY A 200 0.65 -5.29 2.42
C GLY A 200 -0.19 -6.12 3.40
N GLY A 201 -0.61 -7.32 2.98
CA GLY A 201 -1.41 -8.23 3.81
C GLY A 201 -0.76 -8.49 5.16
N CYS A 202 -1.52 -8.27 6.23
CA CYS A 202 -1.16 -8.40 7.64
C CYS A 202 -0.09 -7.43 8.18
N ALA A 203 0.40 -6.45 7.40
CA ALA A 203 1.11 -5.32 7.98
C ALA A 203 0.21 -4.63 9.01
N SER A 204 0.74 -4.33 10.19
CA SER A 204 -0.05 -3.74 11.29
C SER A 204 -0.66 -2.39 10.94
N ARG A 205 -0.10 -1.69 9.96
CA ARG A 205 -0.51 -0.36 9.48
C ARG A 205 0.07 -0.09 8.08
N PRO A 206 -0.46 0.84 7.30
CA PRO A 206 -0.07 1.05 5.90
C PRO A 206 1.43 1.24 5.67
N GLY A 207 2.08 2.05 6.49
CA GLY A 207 3.52 2.32 6.37
C GLY A 207 4.42 1.15 6.77
N MET A 208 3.88 0.05 7.31
CA MET A 208 4.61 -1.19 7.60
C MET A 208 4.55 -2.20 6.46
N ALA A 209 3.75 -2.00 5.42
CA ALA A 209 3.90 -2.77 4.20
C ALA A 209 5.33 -2.66 3.67
N PHE A 210 5.95 -3.79 3.27
CA PHE A 210 7.36 -3.79 2.89
C PHE A 210 7.65 -2.85 1.70
N THR A 211 6.68 -2.63 0.81
CA THR A 211 6.76 -1.65 -0.28
C THR A 211 6.93 -0.22 0.23
N ALA A 212 6.19 0.16 1.27
CA ALA A 212 6.31 1.47 1.90
C ALA A 212 7.66 1.63 2.64
N ILE A 213 8.13 0.57 3.30
CA ILE A 213 9.45 0.57 3.96
C ILE A 213 10.57 0.72 2.93
N LEU A 214 10.50 -0.04 1.82
CA LEU A 214 11.46 0.05 0.72
C LEU A 214 11.49 1.45 0.12
N GLY A 215 10.33 2.06 -0.11
CA GLY A 215 10.24 3.43 -0.62
C GLY A 215 11.00 4.43 0.24
N ARG A 216 10.79 4.39 1.56
CA ARG A 216 11.51 5.26 2.51
C ARG A 216 13.00 4.94 2.60
N ARG A 217 13.41 3.66 2.59
CA ARG A 217 14.84 3.25 2.68
C ARG A 217 15.64 3.48 1.41
N LEU A 218 14.97 3.51 0.26
CA LEU A 218 15.57 3.81 -1.06
C LEU A 218 15.51 5.30 -1.39
N ASP A 219 14.76 6.07 -0.61
CA ASP A 219 14.36 7.44 -0.93
C ASP A 219 13.81 7.54 -2.36
N ARG A 220 12.82 6.67 -2.67
CA ARG A 220 12.25 6.56 -4.01
C ARG A 220 10.79 6.14 -3.95
N GLU A 221 9.96 6.78 -4.77
CA GLU A 221 8.56 6.39 -4.91
C GLU A 221 8.45 4.91 -5.28
N VAL A 222 7.56 4.18 -4.60
CA VAL A 222 7.21 2.80 -4.94
C VAL A 222 5.76 2.74 -5.36
N ILE A 223 5.53 2.27 -6.58
CA ILE A 223 4.21 1.98 -7.13
C ILE A 223 3.85 0.55 -6.75
N ASN A 224 2.85 0.40 -5.89
CA ASN A 224 2.39 -0.90 -5.38
C ASN A 224 1.26 -1.46 -6.26
N LEU A 225 1.56 -2.47 -7.07
CA LEU A 225 0.61 -3.26 -7.84
C LEU A 225 0.42 -4.65 -7.21
N GLY A 226 0.20 -4.68 -5.90
CA GLY A 226 -0.20 -5.88 -5.16
C GLY A 226 -1.69 -6.16 -5.33
N PHE A 227 -2.03 -7.41 -5.69
CA PHE A 227 -3.39 -7.87 -5.89
C PHE A 227 -3.60 -9.19 -5.17
N SER A 228 -4.21 -9.15 -4.00
CA SER A 228 -4.43 -10.29 -3.10
C SER A 228 -5.07 -11.49 -3.81
N GLY A 229 -4.36 -12.64 -3.85
CA GLY A 229 -4.82 -13.85 -4.55
C GLY A 229 -4.87 -13.74 -6.09
N ASN A 230 -4.48 -12.58 -6.67
CA ASN A 230 -4.74 -12.25 -8.06
C ASN A 230 -3.54 -11.78 -8.89
N ALA A 231 -2.32 -11.92 -8.40
CA ALA A 231 -1.11 -11.72 -9.20
C ALA A 231 -0.87 -12.94 -10.13
N ARG A 232 -1.65 -13.07 -11.20
CA ARG A 232 -1.71 -14.26 -12.07
C ARG A 232 -1.17 -14.02 -13.48
N LEU A 233 -0.22 -13.10 -13.61
CA LEU A 233 0.41 -12.79 -14.90
C LEU A 233 -0.62 -12.38 -15.97
N ASP A 234 -1.61 -11.56 -15.59
CA ASP A 234 -2.55 -10.95 -16.53
C ASP A 234 -1.80 -9.93 -17.38
N TYR A 235 -1.80 -10.12 -18.71
CA TYR A 235 -0.99 -9.31 -19.63
C TYR A 235 -1.40 -7.84 -19.63
N GLU A 236 -2.67 -7.56 -19.34
CA GLU A 236 -3.20 -6.20 -19.18
C GLU A 236 -2.46 -5.44 -18.07
N ILE A 237 -2.03 -6.14 -17.02
CA ILE A 237 -1.21 -5.53 -15.96
C ILE A 237 0.23 -5.31 -16.42
N ALA A 238 0.81 -6.23 -17.23
CA ALA A 238 2.11 -5.98 -17.83
C ALA A 238 2.07 -4.74 -18.74
N GLU A 239 1.03 -4.60 -19.57
CA GLU A 239 0.80 -3.44 -20.42
C GLU A 239 0.56 -2.17 -19.58
N TYR A 240 -0.13 -2.28 -18.45
CA TYR A 240 -0.31 -1.15 -17.51
C TYR A 240 1.02 -0.68 -16.91
N ILE A 241 1.89 -1.61 -16.53
CA ILE A 241 3.24 -1.28 -16.05
C ILE A 241 4.00 -0.45 -17.08
N THR A 242 3.83 -0.72 -18.39
CA THR A 242 4.52 0.03 -19.45
C THR A 242 4.10 1.49 -19.56
N LYS A 243 2.98 1.88 -18.94
CA LYS A 243 2.51 3.28 -18.90
C LYS A 243 3.24 4.13 -17.84
N VAL A 244 4.01 3.51 -16.95
CA VAL A 244 4.78 4.24 -15.94
C VAL A 244 5.88 5.06 -16.62
N ARG A 245 5.88 6.34 -16.33
CA ARG A 245 6.90 7.24 -16.89
C ARG A 245 8.25 7.00 -16.21
N ASN A 246 9.27 6.65 -17.02
CA ASN A 246 10.67 6.56 -16.63
C ASN A 246 10.94 5.72 -15.35
N PRO A 247 10.49 4.45 -15.26
CA PRO A 247 10.71 3.64 -14.06
C PRO A 247 12.21 3.38 -13.84
N ALA A 248 12.64 3.39 -12.57
CA ALA A 248 14.02 3.07 -12.21
C ALA A 248 14.26 1.56 -12.10
N LEU A 249 13.23 0.80 -11.75
CA LEU A 249 13.29 -0.63 -11.45
C LEU A 249 11.89 -1.23 -11.55
N VAL A 250 11.78 -2.45 -12.06
CA VAL A 250 10.56 -3.27 -11.96
C VAL A 250 10.84 -4.51 -11.12
N VAL A 251 9.98 -4.82 -10.16
CA VAL A 251 10.03 -6.01 -9.32
C VAL A 251 8.81 -6.88 -9.60
N LEU A 252 9.03 -8.15 -9.94
CA LEU A 252 8.00 -9.12 -10.26
C LEU A 252 7.96 -10.20 -9.15
N ASP A 253 7.01 -10.03 -8.23
CA ASP A 253 6.83 -10.79 -6.99
C ASP A 253 5.46 -11.50 -6.98
N TYR A 254 5.16 -12.22 -8.04
CA TYR A 254 3.87 -12.84 -8.32
C TYR A 254 3.79 -14.33 -7.94
N VAL A 255 4.93 -14.96 -7.65
CA VAL A 255 5.03 -16.42 -7.52
C VAL A 255 4.06 -17.01 -6.50
N PRO A 256 3.80 -16.39 -5.32
CA PRO A 256 2.86 -16.94 -4.34
C PRO A 256 1.43 -17.15 -4.87
N ASN A 257 0.97 -16.36 -5.86
CA ASN A 257 -0.35 -16.53 -6.48
C ASN A 257 -0.34 -17.31 -7.80
N SER A 258 0.82 -17.82 -8.21
CA SER A 258 1.00 -18.55 -9.46
C SER A 258 1.09 -20.07 -9.22
N SER A 259 1.22 -20.81 -10.29
CA SER A 259 1.63 -22.22 -10.30
C SER A 259 2.80 -22.39 -11.25
N ALA A 260 3.55 -23.49 -11.15
CA ALA A 260 4.60 -23.82 -12.09
C ALA A 260 4.09 -23.81 -13.54
N LYS A 261 2.88 -24.35 -13.78
CA LYS A 261 2.21 -24.31 -15.08
C LYS A 261 2.02 -22.88 -15.59
N LEU A 262 1.45 -22.01 -14.75
CA LEU A 262 1.16 -20.62 -15.13
C LEU A 262 2.44 -19.83 -15.41
N ILE A 263 3.49 -20.04 -14.61
CA ILE A 263 4.81 -19.42 -14.85
C ILE A 263 5.38 -19.85 -16.19
N ASN A 264 5.34 -21.15 -16.48
CA ASN A 264 5.84 -21.69 -17.75
C ASN A 264 5.07 -21.19 -18.97
N GLU A 265 3.74 -21.01 -18.84
CA GLU A 265 2.88 -20.56 -19.93
C GLU A 265 2.94 -19.05 -20.17
N LYS A 266 3.03 -18.25 -19.13
CA LYS A 266 2.84 -16.79 -19.21
C LYS A 266 4.06 -15.96 -18.82
N GLY A 267 4.96 -16.48 -17.98
CA GLY A 267 6.00 -15.70 -17.34
C GLY A 267 6.94 -14.99 -18.34
N GLU A 268 7.36 -15.68 -19.38
CA GLU A 268 8.23 -15.08 -20.40
C GLU A 268 7.54 -13.96 -21.16
N ARG A 269 6.30 -14.18 -21.64
CA ARG A 269 5.57 -13.15 -22.38
C ARG A 269 5.27 -11.93 -21.48
N PHE A 270 4.89 -12.16 -20.23
CA PHE A 270 4.68 -11.08 -19.26
C PHE A 270 5.97 -10.24 -19.09
N PHE A 271 7.10 -10.90 -18.93
CA PHE A 271 8.41 -10.23 -18.85
C PHE A 271 8.73 -9.46 -20.14
N ARG A 272 8.52 -10.07 -21.34
CA ARG A 272 8.84 -9.44 -22.64
C ARG A 272 8.03 -8.18 -22.87
N ILE A 273 6.75 -8.14 -22.56
CA ILE A 273 5.93 -6.92 -22.65
C ILE A 273 6.60 -5.74 -21.91
N ILE A 274 7.07 -6.00 -20.68
CA ILE A 274 7.75 -4.97 -19.87
C ILE A 274 9.12 -4.63 -20.45
N ARG A 275 9.90 -5.63 -20.88
CA ARG A 275 11.24 -5.44 -21.42
C ARG A 275 11.23 -4.66 -22.73
N ASP A 276 10.25 -4.92 -23.62
CA ASP A 276 10.12 -4.23 -24.91
C ASP A 276 9.84 -2.73 -24.72
N ALA A 277 9.05 -2.40 -23.70
CA ALA A 277 8.80 -1.00 -23.33
C ALA A 277 9.98 -0.34 -22.59
N PHE A 278 10.73 -1.11 -21.83
CA PHE A 278 11.83 -0.63 -20.98
C PHE A 278 13.12 -1.43 -21.20
N PRO A 279 13.80 -1.25 -22.34
CA PRO A 279 14.97 -2.08 -22.70
C PRO A 279 16.10 -2.07 -21.65
N ASP A 280 16.33 -0.94 -21.00
CA ASP A 280 17.44 -0.71 -20.08
C ASP A 280 17.05 -0.72 -18.59
N VAL A 281 15.76 -0.81 -18.27
CA VAL A 281 15.30 -0.82 -16.88
C VAL A 281 15.62 -2.18 -16.25
N PRO A 282 16.26 -2.20 -15.07
CA PRO A 282 16.48 -3.46 -14.35
C PRO A 282 15.15 -4.10 -13.96
N VAL A 283 15.12 -5.44 -14.04
CA VAL A 283 13.98 -6.24 -13.56
C VAL A 283 14.49 -7.23 -12.50
N ILE A 284 13.77 -7.36 -11.40
CA ILE A 284 14.02 -8.37 -10.37
C ILE A 284 12.88 -9.40 -10.42
N LEU A 285 13.23 -10.67 -10.53
CA LEU A 285 12.30 -11.80 -10.32
C LEU A 285 12.48 -12.30 -8.89
N VAL A 286 11.38 -12.54 -8.18
CA VAL A 286 11.39 -12.98 -6.78
C VAL A 286 10.74 -14.35 -6.68
N GLU A 287 11.33 -15.25 -5.87
CA GLU A 287 10.74 -16.56 -5.53
C GLU A 287 9.64 -16.42 -4.47
N ASP A 288 8.80 -17.45 -4.37
CA ASP A 288 7.87 -17.64 -3.26
C ASP A 288 8.65 -17.91 -1.97
N PRO A 289 8.35 -17.24 -0.84
CA PRO A 289 8.95 -17.58 0.44
C PRO A 289 8.72 -19.05 0.81
N THR A 290 9.68 -19.66 1.46
CA THR A 290 9.45 -20.94 2.14
C THR A 290 8.72 -20.64 3.44
N PHE A 291 7.46 -21.03 3.51
CA PHE A 291 6.61 -20.76 4.67
C PHE A 291 6.88 -21.72 5.83
N PRO A 292 6.67 -21.29 7.10
CA PRO A 292 7.06 -22.07 8.28
C PRO A 292 6.40 -23.46 8.34
N HIS A 293 5.15 -23.57 7.92
CA HIS A 293 4.39 -24.84 7.99
C HIS A 293 4.80 -25.86 6.92
N THR A 294 5.63 -25.50 5.95
CA THR A 294 6.13 -26.44 4.92
C THR A 294 6.97 -27.57 5.50
N ILE A 295 7.53 -27.41 6.71
CA ILE A 295 8.22 -28.49 7.42
C ILE A 295 7.26 -29.62 7.83
N PHE A 296 5.96 -29.35 7.93
CA PHE A 296 4.91 -30.29 8.30
C PHE A 296 3.99 -30.65 7.12
N ASP A 297 3.75 -29.69 6.22
CA ASP A 297 2.87 -29.83 5.06
C ASP A 297 3.70 -30.10 3.79
N GLN A 298 3.88 -31.40 3.48
CA GLN A 298 4.65 -31.84 2.31
C GLN A 298 4.02 -31.36 1.00
N ARG A 299 2.70 -31.26 0.93
CA ARG A 299 2.01 -30.78 -0.28
C ARG A 299 2.32 -29.30 -0.52
N MET A 300 2.31 -28.49 0.53
CA MET A 300 2.69 -27.09 0.43
C MET A 300 4.18 -26.92 0.06
N LEU A 301 5.05 -27.76 0.63
CA LEU A 301 6.48 -27.77 0.29
C LEU A 301 6.68 -28.10 -1.21
N GLU A 302 6.01 -29.13 -1.72
CA GLU A 302 6.06 -29.49 -3.15
C GLU A 302 5.54 -28.35 -4.04
N GLU A 303 4.44 -27.70 -3.63
CA GLU A 303 3.86 -26.58 -4.36
C GLU A 303 4.83 -25.38 -4.43
N VAL A 304 5.38 -24.92 -3.31
CA VAL A 304 6.35 -23.84 -3.26
C VAL A 304 7.62 -24.19 -4.03
N THR A 305 8.12 -25.42 -3.88
CA THR A 305 9.32 -25.90 -4.59
C THR A 305 9.11 -25.87 -6.09
N SER A 306 8.00 -26.42 -6.59
CA SER A 306 7.71 -26.49 -8.03
C SER A 306 7.55 -25.11 -8.67
N LYS A 307 6.90 -24.16 -7.98
CA LYS A 307 6.79 -22.77 -8.42
C LYS A 307 8.17 -22.09 -8.52
N ASN A 308 9.00 -22.25 -7.48
CA ASN A 308 10.33 -21.64 -7.43
C ASN A 308 11.27 -22.25 -8.46
N GLU A 309 11.16 -23.56 -8.75
CA GLU A 309 11.90 -24.21 -9.85
C GLU A 309 11.49 -23.62 -11.22
N ALA A 310 10.18 -23.44 -11.46
CA ALA A 310 9.70 -22.81 -12.69
C ALA A 310 10.19 -21.36 -12.83
N GLN A 311 10.15 -20.58 -11.75
CA GLN A 311 10.65 -19.21 -11.71
C GLN A 311 12.18 -19.15 -11.99
N ARG A 312 12.94 -20.06 -11.37
CA ARG A 312 14.38 -20.18 -11.58
C ARG A 312 14.73 -20.62 -13.01
N ALA A 313 13.93 -21.51 -13.58
CA ALA A 313 14.08 -21.92 -14.98
C ALA A 313 13.82 -20.75 -15.94
N LEU A 314 12.77 -19.98 -15.70
CA LEU A 314 12.49 -18.75 -16.46
C LEU A 314 13.65 -17.75 -16.37
N TYR A 315 14.15 -17.48 -15.16
CA TYR A 315 15.30 -16.60 -14.97
C TYR A 315 16.53 -17.07 -15.77
N LYS A 316 16.89 -18.36 -15.66
CA LYS A 316 18.03 -18.94 -16.37
C LYS A 316 17.86 -18.84 -17.89
N LYS A 317 16.64 -19.11 -18.40
CA LYS A 317 16.32 -18.96 -19.81
C LYS A 317 16.55 -17.53 -20.30
N LEU A 318 15.95 -16.55 -19.61
CA LEU A 318 16.07 -15.14 -19.95
C LEU A 318 17.55 -14.68 -19.92
N LYS A 319 18.33 -15.12 -18.92
CA LYS A 319 19.78 -14.84 -18.87
C LYS A 319 20.52 -15.43 -20.06
N LYS A 320 20.20 -16.66 -20.48
CA LYS A 320 20.78 -17.32 -21.67
C LYS A 320 20.41 -16.59 -22.94
N ASP A 321 19.20 -16.02 -23.01
CA ASP A 321 18.71 -15.21 -24.15
C ASP A 321 19.33 -13.80 -24.18
N GLY A 322 20.26 -13.48 -23.27
CA GLY A 322 21.05 -12.25 -23.29
C GLY A 322 20.56 -11.13 -22.36
N GLU A 323 19.60 -11.38 -21.49
CA GLU A 323 19.10 -10.36 -20.55
C GLU A 323 20.19 -9.94 -19.54
N LYS A 324 20.72 -8.73 -19.69
CA LYS A 324 21.82 -8.20 -18.86
C LYS A 324 21.33 -7.60 -17.55
N ARG A 325 20.27 -6.78 -17.59
CA ARG A 325 19.72 -6.07 -16.44
C ARG A 325 18.58 -6.86 -15.77
N LEU A 326 18.80 -8.16 -15.58
CA LEU A 326 17.89 -9.08 -14.90
C LEU A 326 18.54 -9.60 -13.60
N TYR A 327 17.85 -9.45 -12.50
CA TYR A 327 18.27 -9.82 -11.15
C TYR A 327 17.31 -10.84 -10.55
N TYR A 328 17.73 -11.48 -9.47
CA TYR A 328 16.97 -12.56 -8.85
C TYR A 328 17.07 -12.51 -7.33
N VAL A 329 15.96 -12.80 -6.66
CA VAL A 329 15.88 -13.00 -5.21
C VAL A 329 15.35 -14.41 -4.96
N SER A 330 16.16 -15.25 -4.32
CA SER A 330 15.79 -16.62 -3.97
C SER A 330 14.99 -16.66 -2.66
N THR A 331 14.29 -17.75 -2.44
CA THR A 331 13.53 -18.02 -1.22
C THR A 331 14.38 -18.10 0.04
N GLU A 332 15.69 -18.34 -0.09
CA GLU A 332 16.60 -18.61 1.03
C GLU A 332 16.65 -17.48 2.05
N GLY A 333 16.19 -17.76 3.25
CA GLY A 333 16.14 -16.81 4.38
C GLY A 333 15.31 -15.57 4.11
N LEU A 334 14.39 -15.60 3.13
CA LEU A 334 13.62 -14.43 2.68
C LEU A 334 12.76 -13.84 3.80
N ILE A 335 12.23 -14.69 4.68
CA ILE A 335 11.43 -14.30 5.85
C ILE A 335 12.01 -14.80 7.18
N GLY A 336 13.21 -15.41 7.16
CA GLY A 336 13.79 -16.12 8.32
C GLY A 336 13.31 -17.56 8.42
N ASP A 337 13.82 -18.29 9.40
CA ASP A 337 13.63 -19.74 9.60
C ASP A 337 13.07 -20.12 10.98
N ASP A 338 12.76 -19.14 11.83
CA ASP A 338 12.22 -19.32 13.18
C ASP A 338 10.69 -19.52 13.24
N GLY A 339 9.98 -19.36 12.13
CA GLY A 339 8.54 -19.50 12.07
C GLY A 339 7.72 -18.27 12.46
N GLU A 340 8.35 -17.16 12.89
CA GLU A 340 7.66 -16.00 13.49
C GLU A 340 7.26 -14.90 12.49
N ALA A 341 7.54 -15.11 11.21
CA ALA A 341 7.38 -14.08 10.19
C ALA A 341 5.95 -13.93 9.64
N THR A 342 5.02 -14.81 10.00
CA THR A 342 3.67 -14.83 9.41
C THR A 342 2.56 -14.83 10.46
N VAL A 343 1.38 -14.30 10.09
CA VAL A 343 0.18 -14.27 10.95
C VAL A 343 -0.62 -15.56 10.82
N ASP A 344 -0.75 -16.09 9.61
CA ASP A 344 -1.63 -17.22 9.24
C ASP A 344 -0.88 -18.33 8.49
N GLY A 345 0.46 -18.31 8.55
CA GLY A 345 1.33 -19.22 7.84
C GLY A 345 1.77 -18.71 6.45
N VAL A 346 1.16 -17.63 5.95
CA VAL A 346 1.45 -17.04 4.61
C VAL A 346 1.72 -15.54 4.70
N HIS A 347 0.78 -14.76 5.24
CA HIS A 347 0.86 -13.31 5.27
C HIS A 347 1.78 -12.80 6.38
N PHE A 348 2.62 -11.82 6.05
CA PHE A 348 3.69 -11.40 6.95
C PHE A 348 3.22 -10.57 8.14
N THR A 349 3.78 -10.89 9.32
CA THR A 349 3.84 -9.94 10.44
C THR A 349 4.74 -8.75 10.07
N ASP A 350 4.76 -7.69 10.91
CA ASP A 350 5.74 -6.60 10.76
C ASP A 350 7.18 -7.12 10.78
N LEU A 351 7.47 -8.17 11.57
CA LEU A 351 8.77 -8.84 11.57
C LEU A 351 9.07 -9.45 10.19
N GLY A 352 8.10 -10.16 9.59
CA GLY A 352 8.23 -10.72 8.25
C GLY A 352 8.45 -9.64 7.20
N MET A 353 7.68 -8.52 7.27
CA MET A 353 7.87 -7.37 6.39
C MET A 353 9.29 -6.79 6.47
N MET A 354 9.82 -6.62 7.68
CA MET A 354 11.18 -6.11 7.89
C MET A 354 12.25 -7.06 7.35
N ARG A 355 12.14 -8.38 7.61
CA ARG A 355 13.06 -9.40 7.10
C ARG A 355 13.07 -9.43 5.57
N TYR A 356 11.88 -9.37 4.97
CA TYR A 356 11.74 -9.33 3.52
C TYR A 356 12.45 -8.11 2.92
N VAL A 357 12.28 -6.94 3.54
CA VAL A 357 13.01 -5.71 3.15
C VAL A 357 14.52 -5.90 3.26
N ASP A 358 15.02 -6.51 4.33
CA ASP A 358 16.45 -6.70 4.54
C ASP A 358 17.08 -7.61 3.47
N LYS A 359 16.31 -8.54 2.91
CA LYS A 359 16.74 -9.37 1.76
C LYS A 359 16.60 -8.66 0.41
N MET A 360 15.52 -7.92 0.21
CA MET A 360 15.26 -7.23 -1.05
C MET A 360 16.18 -6.02 -1.27
N LEU A 361 16.42 -5.23 -0.23
CA LEU A 361 17.09 -3.94 -0.32
C LEU A 361 18.51 -4.00 -0.93
N PRO A 362 19.40 -4.96 -0.58
CA PRO A 362 20.71 -5.08 -1.21
C PRO A 362 20.65 -5.35 -2.72
N VAL A 363 19.72 -6.21 -3.15
CA VAL A 363 19.52 -6.55 -4.57
C VAL A 363 18.97 -5.35 -5.33
N MET A 364 17.98 -4.64 -4.75
CA MET A 364 17.42 -3.43 -5.34
C MET A 364 18.47 -2.32 -5.47
N ARG A 365 19.26 -2.09 -4.42
CA ARG A 365 20.37 -1.12 -4.48
C ARG A 365 21.40 -1.46 -5.55
N LYS A 366 21.71 -2.75 -5.73
CA LYS A 366 22.59 -3.21 -6.80
C LYS A 366 21.99 -2.97 -8.19
N ALA A 367 20.68 -3.24 -8.36
CA ALA A 367 19.97 -3.04 -9.62
C ALA A 367 19.85 -1.56 -10.01
N LEU A 368 19.75 -0.66 -9.03
CA LEU A 368 19.60 0.79 -9.20
C LEU A 368 20.93 1.54 -9.50
N ARG A 369 22.05 0.87 -9.40
CA ARG A 369 23.38 1.39 -9.83
C ARG A 369 23.54 1.26 -11.34
#